data_7794f07b7b452671701eb102adb62a9c
#
_entry.id   7794f07b7b452671701eb102adb62a9c
#
_cell.length_a   1.000
_cell.length_b   1.000
_cell.length_c   1.000
_cell.angle_alpha   90.00
_cell.angle_beta   90.00
_cell.angle_gamma   90.00
#
_symmetry.space_group_name_H-M   'P 1'
#
loop_
_entity.id
_entity.type
_entity.pdbx_description
1 polymer ?
#
loop_
_entity_poly.entity_id
_entity_poly.type
_entity_poly.pdbx_seq_one_letter_code
_entity_poly.pdbx_strand_id
1 'polypeptide(L)' 'MLLSVLLQATAAAVGVSKLGAAIGAGLAVIGAGLGIGKIGSSAMEAIARQPGASGDI' A
#
# COMPACT_ATOMS: atom_id res chain seq x y z
N MET A 1 -21.05 32.05 -15.92
CA MET A 1 -21.07 31.74 -14.51
C MET A 1 -21.41 30.30 -14.21
N LEU A 2 -22.49 29.76 -14.77
CA LEU A 2 -22.82 28.36 -14.56
C LEU A 2 -21.72 27.42 -15.10
N LEU A 3 -21.22 27.71 -16.29
CA LEU A 3 -20.16 26.90 -16.90
C LEU A 3 -18.89 26.90 -16.04
N SER A 4 -18.48 28.06 -15.53
CA SER A 4 -17.29 28.14 -14.70
C SER A 4 -17.46 27.39 -13.38
N VAL A 5 -18.66 27.41 -12.78
CA VAL A 5 -18.97 26.65 -11.57
C VAL A 5 -18.89 25.15 -11.83
N LEU A 6 -19.47 24.70 -12.95
CA LEU A 6 -19.42 23.27 -13.32
C LEU A 6 -17.97 22.81 -13.58
N LEU A 7 -17.17 23.60 -14.25
CA LEU A 7 -15.77 23.28 -14.50
C LEU A 7 -14.96 23.21 -13.20
N GLN A 8 -15.23 24.13 -12.26
CA GLN A 8 -14.55 24.12 -10.97
C GLN A 8 -14.95 22.91 -10.13
N ALA A 9 -16.22 22.53 -10.15
CA ALA A 9 -16.69 21.35 -9.44
C ALA A 9 -16.06 20.08 -9.97
N THR A 10 -15.93 19.96 -11.29
CA THR A 10 -15.27 18.82 -11.93
C THR A 10 -13.78 18.77 -11.56
N ALA A 11 -13.10 19.91 -11.60
CA ALA A 11 -11.70 19.98 -11.23
C ALA A 11 -11.48 19.58 -9.77
N ALA A 12 -12.35 20.03 -8.86
CA ALA A 12 -12.28 19.67 -7.45
C ALA A 12 -12.50 18.16 -7.25
N ALA A 13 -13.47 17.57 -7.96
CA ALA A 13 -13.75 16.14 -7.87
C ALA A 13 -12.56 15.30 -8.36
N VAL A 14 -11.92 15.72 -9.46
CA VAL A 14 -10.71 15.04 -9.98
C VAL A 14 -9.57 15.16 -8.97
N GLY A 15 -9.39 16.33 -8.37
CA GLY A 15 -8.35 16.54 -7.36
C GLY A 15 -8.52 15.65 -6.15
N VAL A 16 -9.73 15.52 -5.63
CA VAL A 16 -10.05 14.64 -4.50
C VAL A 16 -9.85 13.18 -4.89
N SER A 17 -10.25 12.79 -6.10
CA SER A 17 -10.05 11.42 -6.59
C SER A 17 -8.55 11.08 -6.67
N LYS A 18 -7.73 11.98 -7.18
CA LYS A 18 -6.28 11.78 -7.24
C LYS A 18 -5.67 11.67 -5.85
N LEU A 19 -6.10 12.53 -4.93
CA LEU A 19 -5.65 12.47 -3.53
C LEU A 19 -6.01 11.13 -2.90
N GLY A 20 -7.25 10.69 -3.09
CA GLY A 20 -7.72 9.40 -2.58
C GLY A 20 -6.93 8.23 -3.15
N ALA A 21 -6.64 8.25 -4.45
CA ALA A 21 -5.84 7.22 -5.10
C ALA A 21 -4.41 7.19 -4.56
N ALA A 22 -3.80 8.35 -4.35
CA ALA A 22 -2.44 8.46 -3.81
C ALA A 22 -2.37 7.94 -2.37
N ILE A 23 -3.32 8.34 -1.53
CA ILE A 23 -3.39 7.87 -0.14
C ILE A 23 -3.66 6.38 -0.09
N GLY A 24 -4.61 5.89 -0.90
CA GLY A 24 -4.94 4.47 -0.97
C GLY A 24 -3.75 3.62 -1.42
N ALA A 25 -3.05 4.06 -2.45
CA ALA A 25 -1.84 3.38 -2.94
C ALA A 25 -0.74 3.38 -1.88
N GLY A 26 -0.54 4.50 -1.19
CA GLY A 26 0.44 4.59 -0.11
C GLY A 26 0.12 3.66 1.05
N LEU A 27 -1.13 3.60 1.47
CA LEU A 27 -1.57 2.69 2.52
C LEU A 27 -1.42 1.22 2.10
N ALA A 28 -1.72 0.91 0.83
CA ALA A 28 -1.54 -0.43 0.30
C ALA A 28 -0.07 -0.86 0.35
N VAL A 29 0.84 0.04 -0.02
CA VAL A 29 2.29 -0.23 0.02
C VAL A 29 2.75 -0.44 1.46
N ILE A 30 2.29 0.38 2.41
CA ILE A 30 2.63 0.22 3.83
C ILE A 30 2.12 -1.12 4.33
N GLY A 31 0.86 -1.47 4.04
CA GLY A 31 0.26 -2.75 4.44
C GLY A 31 1.00 -3.95 3.86
N ALA A 32 1.31 -3.90 2.57
CA ALA A 32 2.06 -4.95 1.90
C ALA A 32 3.47 -5.08 2.49
N GLY A 33 4.16 -3.96 2.73
CA GLY A 33 5.49 -3.96 3.32
C GLY A 33 5.52 -4.56 4.72
N LEU A 34 4.55 -4.19 5.56
CA LEU A 34 4.43 -4.75 6.90
C LEU A 34 4.11 -6.26 6.85
N GLY A 35 3.20 -6.66 5.96
CA GLY A 35 2.84 -8.07 5.81
C GLY A 35 4.02 -8.93 5.33
N ILE A 36 4.72 -8.48 4.30
CA ILE A 36 5.89 -9.19 3.77
C ILE A 36 7.00 -9.22 4.81
N GLY A 37 7.23 -8.10 5.52
CA GLY A 37 8.21 -8.03 6.59
C GLY A 37 7.92 -9.02 7.71
N LYS A 38 6.65 -9.16 8.08
CA LYS A 38 6.22 -10.11 9.11
C LYS A 38 6.48 -11.56 8.68
N ILE A 39 6.17 -11.88 7.44
CA ILE A 39 6.44 -13.21 6.87
C ILE A 39 7.94 -13.48 6.87
N GLY A 40 8.75 -12.54 6.42
CA GLY A 40 10.21 -12.68 6.39
C GLY A 40 10.80 -12.86 7.78
N SER A 41 10.34 -12.08 8.75
CA SER A 41 10.78 -12.20 10.15
C SER A 41 10.47 -13.57 10.71
N SER A 42 9.24 -14.08 10.48
CA SER A 42 8.84 -15.40 10.95
C SER A 42 9.65 -16.51 10.28
N ALA A 43 9.94 -16.36 8.98
CA ALA A 43 10.77 -17.33 8.24
C ALA A 43 12.19 -17.37 8.80
N MET A 44 12.76 -16.20 9.10
CA MET A 44 14.11 -16.13 9.68
C MET A 44 14.18 -16.75 11.07
N GLU A 45 13.15 -16.56 11.89
CA GLU A 45 13.07 -17.22 13.20
C GLU A 45 13.01 -18.72 13.05
N ALA A 46 12.23 -19.22 12.10
CA ALA A 46 12.12 -20.65 11.84
C ALA A 46 13.46 -21.25 11.36
N ILE A 47 14.17 -20.54 10.48
CA ILE A 47 15.49 -20.97 10.02
C ILE A 47 16.49 -20.97 11.17
N ALA A 48 16.42 -19.98 12.06
CA ALA A 48 17.30 -19.92 13.22
C ALA A 48 17.11 -21.09 14.17
N ARG A 49 15.88 -21.60 14.30
CA ARG A 49 15.56 -22.77 15.13
C ARG A 49 15.93 -24.09 14.45
N GLN A 50 15.79 -24.15 13.12
CA GLN A 50 16.06 -25.34 12.32
C GLN A 50 16.87 -24.94 11.10
N PRO A 51 18.18 -24.72 11.23
CA PRO A 51 19.01 -24.23 10.12
C PRO A 51 18.96 -25.12 8.86
N GLY A 52 18.69 -26.43 9.01
CA GLY A 52 18.55 -27.33 7.89
C GLY A 52 17.29 -27.11 7.05
N ALA A 53 16.32 -26.33 7.54
CA ALA A 53 15.08 -26.05 6.83
C ALA A 53 15.16 -24.84 5.89
N SER A 54 16.32 -24.20 5.77
CA SER A 54 16.47 -22.98 4.97
C SER A 54 16.09 -23.18 3.51
N GLY A 55 16.27 -24.37 2.96
CA GLY A 55 15.90 -24.69 1.59
C GLY A 55 14.40 -24.89 1.41
N ASP A 56 13.64 -25.11 2.50
CA ASP A 56 12.19 -25.34 2.47
C ASP A 56 11.39 -24.06 2.67
N ILE A 57 12.01 -23.01 3.10
CA ILE A 57 11.39 -21.71 3.37
C ILE A 57 11.83 -20.66 2.35
#